data_b22d65e596283c29d86015d62411387e
#
_entry.id   b22d65e596283c29d86015d62411387e
#
_cell.length_a   1.000
_cell.length_b   1.000
_cell.length_c   1.000
_cell.angle_alpha   90.00
_cell.angle_beta   90.00
_cell.angle_gamma   90.00
#
_symmetry.space_group_name_H-M   'P 1'
#
loop_
_entity.id
_entity.type
_entity.pdbx_description
1 polymer ?
#
loop_
_entity_poly.entity_id
_entity_poly.type
_entity_poly.pdbx_seq_one_letter_code
_entity_poly.pdbx_strand_id
1 'polypeptide(L)'
;MLSRIIILAVFLNLNVSALANDAQKENKKIYSGEKLKALLITGGCCHNYIFQSTALTSGIEEKVNVEFTVINEGGTGTKAQIPLYDDPDWAKPYDVIVHNECFANTVDPEYIKKITSVHEAGKPAVVIHCAMHTYRAAKIDDWRRFLGVTSRRHEHKAEYPVIPFAKDHPIMKGFPEKWVTPKDELYVIDKLWPNSKPLAYSVSERTGKKHAVIWINTFGSARVFGTTYGHSDETFKDPVFIDLLARGLTWAASKL
;
A
#
# COMPACT_ATOMS: atom_id res chain seq x y z
N MET A 1 -84.91 12.77 -15.88
CA MET A 1 -83.75 12.25 -16.66
C MET A 1 -82.48 12.55 -15.88
N LEU A 2 -81.95 11.53 -15.10
CA LEU A 2 -80.69 11.69 -14.35
C LEU A 2 -79.62 11.08 -15.18
N SER A 3 -78.67 11.93 -15.60
CA SER A 3 -77.47 11.46 -16.31
C SER A 3 -76.39 11.02 -15.28
N ARG A 4 -76.00 9.75 -15.32
CA ARG A 4 -74.93 9.19 -14.49
C ARG A 4 -73.59 9.45 -15.18
N ILE A 5 -72.70 10.20 -14.55
CA ILE A 5 -71.30 10.37 -14.96
C ILE A 5 -70.53 9.23 -14.33
N ILE A 6 -69.93 8.35 -15.17
CA ILE A 6 -68.98 7.32 -14.75
C ILE A 6 -67.60 7.93 -14.79
N ILE A 7 -66.95 8.09 -13.61
CA ILE A 7 -65.55 8.48 -13.52
C ILE A 7 -64.71 7.20 -13.59
N LEU A 8 -63.96 7.06 -14.67
CA LEU A 8 -63.00 5.96 -14.88
C LEU A 8 -61.70 6.35 -14.16
N ALA A 9 -61.43 5.74 -13.00
CA ALA A 9 -60.17 5.88 -12.31
C ALA A 9 -59.11 5.00 -12.96
N VAL A 10 -58.17 5.63 -13.68
CA VAL A 10 -57.00 4.95 -14.23
C VAL A 10 -55.93 4.84 -13.10
N PHE A 11 -55.75 3.63 -12.56
CA PHE A 11 -54.67 3.34 -11.65
C PHE A 11 -53.33 3.24 -12.44
N LEU A 12 -52.52 4.26 -12.31
CA LEU A 12 -51.13 4.22 -12.80
C LEU A 12 -50.29 3.41 -11.80
N ASN A 13 -50.10 2.13 -12.07
CA ASN A 13 -49.14 1.32 -11.36
C ASN A 13 -47.73 1.70 -11.85
N LEU A 14 -47.12 2.69 -11.20
CA LEU A 14 -45.72 2.99 -11.36
C LEU A 14 -44.93 1.86 -10.71
N ASN A 15 -44.18 1.13 -11.53
CA ASN A 15 -43.21 0.13 -11.09
C ASN A 15 -42.10 0.76 -10.24
N VAL A 16 -42.27 0.74 -8.92
CA VAL A 16 -41.27 1.19 -7.94
C VAL A 16 -40.12 0.19 -7.77
N SER A 17 -40.20 -0.97 -8.45
CA SER A 17 -39.23 -2.07 -8.31
C SER A 17 -37.90 -1.85 -9.04
N ALA A 18 -37.78 -0.83 -9.89
CA ALA A 18 -36.55 -0.59 -10.67
C ALA A 18 -35.53 0.30 -9.94
N LEU A 19 -35.92 1.04 -8.91
CA LEU A 19 -35.02 1.95 -8.19
C LEU A 19 -34.37 1.34 -6.94
N ALA A 20 -34.77 0.12 -6.55
CA ALA A 20 -34.19 -0.55 -5.37
C ALA A 20 -32.98 -1.44 -5.68
N ASN A 21 -32.65 -1.68 -6.96
CA ASN A 21 -31.56 -2.61 -7.36
C ASN A 21 -30.18 -1.94 -7.54
N ASP A 22 -30.09 -0.61 -7.50
CA ASP A 22 -28.80 0.08 -7.63
C ASP A 22 -28.10 0.38 -6.29
N ALA A 23 -28.73 0.10 -5.16
CA ALA A 23 -28.21 0.45 -3.84
C ALA A 23 -27.47 -0.68 -3.10
N GLN A 24 -27.34 -1.87 -3.68
CA GLN A 24 -26.59 -2.98 -3.10
C GLN A 24 -25.62 -3.61 -4.11
N LYS A 25 -24.70 -2.82 -4.65
CA LYS A 25 -23.39 -3.39 -4.97
C LYS A 25 -22.68 -3.60 -3.64
N GLU A 26 -22.93 -4.75 -3.00
CA GLU A 26 -22.06 -5.26 -1.94
C GLU A 26 -20.61 -5.11 -2.42
N ASN A 27 -19.84 -4.25 -1.75
CA ASN A 27 -18.42 -4.03 -2.08
C ASN A 27 -17.69 -5.34 -1.75
N LYS A 28 -17.70 -6.28 -2.71
CA LYS A 28 -17.11 -7.61 -2.52
C LYS A 28 -15.66 -7.44 -2.11
N LYS A 29 -15.33 -7.87 -0.89
CA LYS A 29 -13.97 -7.81 -0.37
C LYS A 29 -13.00 -8.51 -1.34
N ILE A 30 -11.79 -7.97 -1.46
CA ILE A 30 -10.67 -8.58 -2.17
C ILE A 30 -10.34 -9.93 -1.55
N TYR A 31 -10.42 -10.00 -0.22
CA TYR A 31 -10.26 -11.23 0.54
C TYR A 31 -11.23 -11.27 1.72
N SER A 32 -11.99 -12.37 1.82
CA SER A 32 -13.00 -12.62 2.86
C SER A 32 -12.80 -13.96 3.59
N GLY A 33 -11.64 -14.61 3.40
CA GLY A 33 -11.29 -15.85 4.09
C GLY A 33 -10.97 -15.65 5.58
N GLU A 34 -10.16 -16.53 6.14
CA GLU A 34 -9.68 -16.42 7.54
C GLU A 34 -9.04 -15.04 7.77
N LYS A 35 -9.34 -14.45 8.96
CA LYS A 35 -8.85 -13.12 9.31
C LYS A 35 -7.33 -13.09 9.37
N LEU A 36 -6.71 -12.26 8.54
CA LEU A 36 -5.28 -12.01 8.57
C LEU A 36 -4.91 -11.11 9.76
N LYS A 37 -3.74 -11.33 10.31
CA LYS A 37 -3.12 -10.44 11.30
C LYS A 37 -1.99 -9.68 10.64
N ALA A 38 -2.10 -8.35 10.56
CA ALA A 38 -1.08 -7.49 10.00
C ALA A 38 -0.44 -6.61 11.07
N LEU A 39 0.88 -6.42 11.00
CA LEU A 39 1.59 -5.44 11.79
C LEU A 39 1.95 -4.25 10.90
N LEU A 40 1.50 -3.05 11.26
CA LEU A 40 1.93 -1.80 10.65
C LEU A 40 2.99 -1.15 11.54
N ILE A 41 4.19 -0.98 10.99
CA ILE A 41 5.28 -0.24 11.61
C ILE A 41 5.35 1.12 10.91
N THR A 42 5.28 2.18 11.69
CA THR A 42 5.18 3.56 11.20
C THR A 42 5.89 4.51 12.13
N GLY A 43 6.20 5.73 11.67
CA GLY A 43 6.87 6.76 12.46
C GLY A 43 8.10 7.34 11.78
N GLY A 44 8.77 8.24 12.46
CA GLY A 44 9.94 8.95 11.93
C GLY A 44 9.60 10.31 11.35
N CYS A 45 10.48 10.87 10.51
CA CYS A 45 10.32 12.21 9.96
C CYS A 45 9.34 12.29 8.78
N CYS A 46 8.99 13.51 8.47
CA CYS A 46 8.62 13.98 7.14
C CYS A 46 7.16 13.73 6.72
N HIS A 47 6.38 12.93 7.43
CA HIS A 47 5.01 12.57 7.07
C HIS A 47 4.05 12.63 8.25
N ASN A 48 2.76 12.68 7.96
CA ASN A 48 1.67 12.64 8.94
C ASN A 48 1.29 11.17 9.24
N TYR A 49 2.16 10.46 9.95
CA TYR A 49 1.98 9.03 10.21
C TYR A 49 0.72 8.69 11.02
N ILE A 50 0.23 9.61 11.85
CA ILE A 50 -1.03 9.41 12.59
C ILE A 50 -2.20 9.30 11.61
N PHE A 51 -2.30 10.24 10.66
CA PHE A 51 -3.33 10.21 9.64
C PHE A 51 -3.13 9.02 8.69
N GLN A 52 -1.91 8.83 8.18
CA GLN A 52 -1.60 7.78 7.21
C GLN A 52 -1.89 6.38 7.75
N SER A 53 -1.53 6.09 9.01
CA SER A 53 -1.82 4.80 9.62
C SER A 53 -3.32 4.56 9.76
N THR A 54 -4.09 5.56 10.20
CA THR A 54 -5.55 5.45 10.32
C THR A 54 -6.21 5.22 8.95
N ALA A 55 -5.85 6.02 7.95
CA ALA A 55 -6.42 5.92 6.60
C ALA A 55 -6.07 4.58 5.94
N LEU A 56 -4.82 4.12 6.09
CA LEU A 56 -4.34 2.86 5.56
C LEU A 56 -5.09 1.67 6.18
N THR A 57 -5.12 1.59 7.52
CA THR A 57 -5.71 0.43 8.21
C THR A 57 -7.20 0.36 7.94
N SER A 58 -7.94 1.47 8.14
CA SER A 58 -9.38 1.51 7.89
C SER A 58 -9.71 1.17 6.43
N GLY A 59 -8.99 1.78 5.46
CA GLY A 59 -9.26 1.57 4.04
C GLY A 59 -8.95 0.14 3.58
N ILE A 60 -7.94 -0.53 4.15
CA ILE A 60 -7.64 -1.92 3.82
C ILE A 60 -8.63 -2.87 4.51
N GLU A 61 -9.03 -2.63 5.76
CA GLU A 61 -10.01 -3.45 6.51
C GLU A 61 -11.39 -3.48 5.85
N GLU A 62 -11.78 -2.41 5.16
CA GLU A 62 -12.99 -2.41 4.34
C GLU A 62 -12.93 -3.41 3.19
N LYS A 63 -11.74 -3.65 2.63
CA LYS A 63 -11.50 -4.45 1.41
C LYS A 63 -10.98 -5.86 1.69
N VAL A 64 -10.40 -6.09 2.83
CA VAL A 64 -9.72 -7.34 3.22
C VAL A 64 -10.19 -7.75 4.60
N ASN A 65 -10.38 -9.05 4.85
CA ASN A 65 -10.59 -9.54 6.20
C ASN A 65 -9.25 -9.58 6.94
N VAL A 66 -8.85 -8.47 7.53
CA VAL A 66 -7.58 -8.29 8.24
C VAL A 66 -7.78 -7.48 9.51
N GLU A 67 -6.92 -7.68 10.48
CA GLU A 67 -6.83 -6.91 11.71
C GLU A 67 -5.41 -6.37 11.85
N PHE A 68 -5.29 -5.07 12.10
CA PHE A 68 -3.99 -4.41 12.25
C PHE A 68 -3.59 -4.19 13.71
N THR A 69 -2.35 -4.55 14.02
CA THR A 69 -1.61 -3.96 15.14
C THR A 69 -0.76 -2.82 14.59
N VAL A 70 -0.80 -1.65 15.22
CA VAL A 70 -0.05 -0.47 14.78
C VAL A 70 1.01 -0.12 15.80
N ILE A 71 2.27 -0.06 15.37
CA ILE A 71 3.42 0.45 16.14
C ILE A 71 3.87 1.77 15.52
N ASN A 72 3.57 2.86 16.21
CA ASN A 72 4.02 4.21 15.84
C ASN A 72 5.03 4.71 16.88
N GLU A 73 6.28 4.34 16.68
CA GLU A 73 7.36 4.58 17.64
C GLU A 73 8.58 5.24 16.96
N GLY A 74 9.58 5.61 17.78
CA GLY A 74 10.82 6.22 17.29
C GLY A 74 10.73 7.75 17.11
N GLY A 75 9.60 8.37 17.45
CA GLY A 75 9.39 9.81 17.39
C GLY A 75 9.34 10.37 15.97
N THR A 76 9.68 11.67 15.82
CA THR A 76 9.57 12.42 14.55
C THR A 76 10.92 12.70 13.89
N GLY A 77 11.97 12.05 14.36
CA GLY A 77 13.34 12.24 13.86
C GLY A 77 13.70 11.29 12.72
N THR A 78 14.92 11.44 12.22
CA THR A 78 15.47 10.58 11.15
C THR A 78 16.26 9.39 11.68
N LYS A 79 16.35 9.22 13.00
CA LYS A 79 17.13 8.17 13.66
C LYS A 79 16.38 7.62 14.86
N ALA A 80 16.07 6.33 14.82
CA ALA A 80 15.55 5.59 15.96
C ALA A 80 15.89 4.11 15.85
N GLN A 81 15.83 3.41 16.97
CA GLN A 81 15.73 1.96 17.07
C GLN A 81 14.44 1.67 17.82
N ILE A 82 13.54 0.92 17.20
CA ILE A 82 12.22 0.58 17.76
C ILE A 82 12.41 -0.63 18.68
N PRO A 83 12.01 -0.56 19.97
CA PRO A 83 12.20 -1.65 20.93
C PRO A 83 11.53 -2.97 20.53
N LEU A 84 10.49 -2.91 19.70
CA LEU A 84 9.84 -4.10 19.13
C LEU A 84 10.83 -5.14 18.61
N TYR A 85 11.90 -4.69 17.93
CA TYR A 85 12.89 -5.56 17.30
C TYR A 85 13.91 -6.19 18.26
N ASP A 86 13.80 -5.90 19.55
CA ASP A 86 14.61 -6.58 20.57
C ASP A 86 14.03 -7.95 20.96
N ASP A 87 12.74 -8.17 20.70
CA ASP A 87 12.11 -9.50 20.79
C ASP A 87 12.43 -10.30 19.51
N PRO A 88 13.12 -11.45 19.58
CA PRO A 88 13.39 -12.27 18.41
C PRO A 88 12.13 -12.82 17.71
N ASP A 89 11.03 -12.91 18.44
CA ASP A 89 9.74 -13.41 17.96
C ASP A 89 8.76 -12.31 17.53
N TRP A 90 9.22 -11.06 17.41
CA TRP A 90 8.39 -9.87 17.16
C TRP A 90 7.40 -10.01 16.00
N ALA A 91 7.77 -10.71 14.95
CA ALA A 91 6.93 -10.89 13.75
C ALA A 91 6.07 -12.17 13.80
N LYS A 92 6.31 -13.07 14.76
CA LYS A 92 5.67 -14.39 14.80
C LYS A 92 4.14 -14.35 14.85
N PRO A 93 3.48 -13.41 15.58
CA PRO A 93 2.02 -13.36 15.65
C PRO A 93 1.33 -12.90 14.36
N TYR A 94 2.06 -12.39 13.38
CA TYR A 94 1.51 -11.70 12.21
C TYR A 94 1.69 -12.51 10.93
N ASP A 95 0.72 -12.41 10.03
CA ASP A 95 0.76 -13.03 8.70
C ASP A 95 1.52 -12.16 7.70
N VAL A 96 1.50 -10.84 7.89
CA VAL A 96 2.16 -9.87 7.00
C VAL A 96 2.59 -8.63 7.79
N ILE A 97 3.73 -8.05 7.40
CA ILE A 97 4.27 -6.82 7.98
C ILE A 97 4.15 -5.68 6.97
N VAL A 98 3.72 -4.51 7.42
CA VAL A 98 3.65 -3.28 6.61
C VAL A 98 4.65 -2.27 7.16
N HIS A 99 5.59 -1.89 6.33
CA HIS A 99 6.61 -0.88 6.62
C HIS A 99 6.22 0.46 6.00
N ASN A 100 5.89 1.46 6.85
CA ASN A 100 5.60 2.84 6.49
C ASN A 100 6.30 3.80 7.47
N GLU A 101 7.62 3.62 7.64
CA GLU A 101 8.45 4.41 8.55
C GLU A 101 9.58 5.15 7.81
N CYS A 102 10.15 6.19 8.44
CA CYS A 102 11.22 7.01 7.86
C CYS A 102 12.36 7.33 8.85
N PHE A 103 13.33 6.40 8.97
CA PHE A 103 14.50 6.53 9.82
C PHE A 103 15.81 6.49 9.01
N ALA A 104 15.97 7.46 8.11
CA ALA A 104 17.06 7.52 7.12
C ALA A 104 18.48 7.40 7.71
N ASN A 105 18.67 7.88 8.92
CA ASN A 105 19.98 7.99 9.60
C ASN A 105 20.22 6.91 10.67
N THR A 106 19.37 5.91 10.81
CA THR A 106 19.66 4.70 11.57
C THR A 106 20.58 3.82 10.73
N VAL A 107 21.78 3.53 11.26
CA VAL A 107 22.87 2.91 10.48
C VAL A 107 23.43 1.64 11.09
N ASP A 108 22.96 1.23 12.26
CA ASP A 108 23.42 0.03 12.95
C ASP A 108 23.12 -1.25 12.13
N PRO A 109 24.16 -1.99 11.66
CA PRO A 109 23.97 -3.16 10.83
C PRO A 109 23.24 -4.29 11.56
N GLU A 110 23.53 -4.49 12.85
CA GLU A 110 22.95 -5.62 13.61
C GLU A 110 21.46 -5.34 13.87
N TYR A 111 21.09 -4.09 14.15
CA TYR A 111 19.70 -3.70 14.25
C TYR A 111 18.94 -3.92 12.94
N ILE A 112 19.51 -3.50 11.81
CA ILE A 112 18.87 -3.69 10.48
C ILE A 112 18.72 -5.18 10.16
N LYS A 113 19.72 -6.00 10.50
CA LYS A 113 19.67 -7.45 10.29
C LYS A 113 18.60 -8.14 11.15
N LYS A 114 18.35 -7.69 12.39
CA LYS A 114 17.23 -8.21 13.21
C LYS A 114 15.91 -8.12 12.45
N ILE A 115 15.70 -7.06 11.67
CA ILE A 115 14.49 -6.84 10.89
C ILE A 115 14.50 -7.71 9.63
N THR A 116 15.56 -7.59 8.84
CA THR A 116 15.62 -8.23 7.52
C THR A 116 15.71 -9.74 7.58
N SER A 117 16.32 -10.32 8.61
CA SER A 117 16.43 -11.78 8.76
C SER A 117 15.07 -12.47 8.88
N VAL A 118 14.09 -11.83 9.54
CA VAL A 118 12.74 -12.35 9.67
C VAL A 118 12.04 -12.42 8.29
N HIS A 119 12.25 -11.40 7.45
CA HIS A 119 11.75 -11.41 6.09
C HIS A 119 12.50 -12.42 5.21
N GLU A 120 13.83 -12.53 5.35
CA GLU A 120 14.59 -13.54 4.62
C GLU A 120 14.13 -14.97 4.94
N ALA A 121 13.72 -15.22 6.19
CA ALA A 121 13.13 -16.48 6.64
C ALA A 121 11.69 -16.71 6.13
N GLY A 122 11.05 -15.72 5.48
CA GLY A 122 9.77 -15.91 4.82
C GLY A 122 8.62 -15.02 5.28
N LYS A 123 8.84 -14.10 6.24
CA LYS A 123 7.77 -13.20 6.69
C LYS A 123 7.42 -12.20 5.58
N PRO A 124 6.19 -12.24 5.01
CA PRO A 124 5.79 -11.37 3.91
C PRO A 124 5.75 -9.90 4.31
N ALA A 125 5.93 -9.00 3.33
CA ALA A 125 5.91 -7.58 3.59
C ALA A 125 5.23 -6.72 2.52
N VAL A 126 4.72 -5.57 2.97
CA VAL A 126 4.36 -4.41 2.17
C VAL A 126 5.29 -3.26 2.56
N VAL A 127 5.88 -2.58 1.59
CA VAL A 127 6.80 -1.45 1.83
C VAL A 127 6.29 -0.21 1.11
N ILE A 128 6.13 0.89 1.84
CA ILE A 128 5.45 2.08 1.35
C ILE A 128 6.39 3.28 1.46
N HIS A 129 6.52 4.01 0.36
CA HIS A 129 7.10 5.35 0.27
C HIS A 129 8.42 5.50 1.04
N CYS A 130 8.42 6.16 2.20
CA CYS A 130 9.64 6.47 2.94
C CYS A 130 10.36 5.24 3.51
N ALA A 131 9.73 4.06 3.53
CA ALA A 131 10.43 2.81 3.82
C ALA A 131 11.64 2.60 2.89
N MET A 132 11.58 3.10 1.62
CA MET A 132 12.71 3.07 0.69
C MET A 132 13.89 3.96 1.12
N HIS A 133 13.64 5.00 1.90
CA HIS A 133 14.69 5.88 2.43
C HIS A 133 15.07 5.55 3.88
N THR A 134 14.32 4.70 4.57
CA THR A 134 14.70 4.17 5.89
C THR A 134 16.02 3.44 5.79
N TYR A 135 16.89 3.64 6.76
CA TYR A 135 18.27 3.12 6.84
C TYR A 135 19.17 3.48 5.62
N ARG A 136 18.79 4.51 4.86
CA ARG A 136 19.51 4.90 3.63
C ARG A 136 20.96 5.27 3.85
N ALA A 137 21.31 5.78 5.04
CA ALA A 137 22.70 6.12 5.42
C ALA A 137 23.55 4.90 5.80
N ALA A 138 22.95 3.73 6.04
CA ALA A 138 23.68 2.52 6.36
C ALA A 138 24.55 2.05 5.18
N LYS A 139 25.74 1.50 5.50
CA LYS A 139 26.71 1.02 4.51
C LYS A 139 26.47 -0.44 4.08
N ILE A 140 25.41 -1.08 4.57
CA ILE A 140 25.00 -2.44 4.20
C ILE A 140 23.78 -2.37 3.27
N ASP A 141 23.56 -3.44 2.49
CA ASP A 141 22.49 -3.50 1.51
C ASP A 141 21.32 -4.41 1.91
N ASP A 142 21.31 -4.92 3.14
CA ASP A 142 20.29 -5.88 3.61
C ASP A 142 18.89 -5.32 3.45
N TRP A 143 18.66 -4.09 3.92
CA TRP A 143 17.37 -3.42 3.77
C TRP A 143 16.99 -3.18 2.29
N ARG A 144 17.93 -2.71 1.46
CA ARG A 144 17.68 -2.45 0.04
C ARG A 144 17.40 -3.72 -0.76
N ARG A 145 18.09 -4.83 -0.41
CA ARG A 145 17.83 -6.15 -0.98
C ARG A 145 16.44 -6.65 -0.58
N PHE A 146 16.06 -6.46 0.67
CA PHE A 146 14.72 -6.75 1.17
C PHE A 146 13.67 -5.94 0.42
N LEU A 147 13.83 -4.63 0.31
CA LEU A 147 12.93 -3.77 -0.47
C LEU A 147 12.83 -4.20 -1.95
N GLY A 148 13.92 -4.71 -2.52
CA GLY A 148 14.06 -5.01 -3.94
C GLY A 148 14.44 -3.81 -4.81
N VAL A 149 14.58 -2.64 -4.21
CA VAL A 149 14.96 -1.38 -4.88
C VAL A 149 15.97 -0.61 -4.05
N THR A 150 16.77 0.22 -4.72
CA THR A 150 17.59 1.26 -4.08
C THR A 150 17.14 2.61 -4.57
N SER A 151 16.70 3.46 -3.65
CA SER A 151 16.44 4.87 -3.88
C SER A 151 17.17 5.70 -2.82
N ARG A 152 17.77 6.83 -3.21
CA ARG A 152 18.48 7.72 -2.29
C ARG A 152 17.98 9.16 -2.37
N ARG A 153 17.10 9.46 -3.32
CA ARG A 153 16.54 10.79 -3.57
C ARG A 153 15.20 10.68 -4.27
N HIS A 154 14.45 11.74 -4.24
CA HIS A 154 13.19 11.90 -4.94
C HIS A 154 13.17 13.22 -5.71
N GLU A 155 12.23 13.37 -6.62
CA GLU A 155 11.91 14.64 -7.26
C GLU A 155 10.95 15.45 -6.39
N HIS A 156 10.59 16.64 -6.89
CA HIS A 156 9.67 17.52 -6.16
C HIS A 156 8.27 16.91 -6.02
N LYS A 157 7.50 17.48 -5.14
CA LYS A 157 6.12 17.10 -4.89
C LYS A 157 5.23 17.57 -6.04
N ALA A 158 4.63 16.63 -6.77
CA ALA A 158 3.79 16.87 -7.93
C ALA A 158 2.78 15.74 -8.16
N GLU A 159 1.98 15.86 -9.20
CA GLU A 159 1.12 14.80 -9.72
C GLU A 159 1.92 14.00 -10.75
N TYR A 160 2.03 12.68 -10.55
CA TYR A 160 2.79 11.81 -11.44
C TYR A 160 1.88 10.80 -12.14
N PRO A 161 1.84 10.80 -13.48
CA PRO A 161 1.16 9.73 -14.22
C PRO A 161 1.82 8.37 -13.95
N VAL A 162 1.01 7.37 -13.64
CA VAL A 162 1.45 6.00 -13.40
C VAL A 162 1.08 5.13 -14.59
N ILE A 163 2.07 4.49 -15.18
CA ILE A 163 1.96 3.69 -16.40
C ILE A 163 1.98 2.22 -15.99
N PRO A 164 0.84 1.51 -15.97
CA PRO A 164 0.79 0.08 -15.66
C PRO A 164 1.55 -0.72 -16.73
N PHE A 165 2.41 -1.62 -16.28
CA PHE A 165 3.25 -2.46 -17.14
C PHE A 165 2.80 -3.92 -17.10
N ALA A 166 2.69 -4.52 -15.91
CA ALA A 166 2.30 -5.91 -15.72
C ALA A 166 0.81 -6.01 -15.44
N LYS A 167 -0.04 -5.66 -16.41
CA LYS A 167 -1.51 -5.54 -16.24
C LYS A 167 -2.19 -6.84 -15.82
N ASP A 168 -1.65 -7.98 -16.23
CA ASP A 168 -2.20 -9.32 -15.91
C ASP A 168 -1.83 -9.79 -14.50
N HIS A 169 -0.93 -9.08 -13.81
CA HIS A 169 -0.56 -9.43 -12.45
C HIS A 169 -1.74 -9.23 -11.49
N PRO A 170 -2.05 -10.18 -10.57
CA PRO A 170 -3.20 -10.08 -9.68
C PRO A 170 -3.32 -8.77 -8.90
N ILE A 171 -2.19 -8.20 -8.47
CA ILE A 171 -2.15 -6.88 -7.80
C ILE A 171 -2.72 -5.79 -8.70
N MET A 172 -2.45 -5.84 -10.02
CA MET A 172 -2.84 -4.80 -10.98
C MET A 172 -4.27 -4.98 -11.53
N LYS A 173 -4.99 -6.01 -11.09
CA LYS A 173 -6.38 -6.23 -11.51
C LYS A 173 -7.26 -5.06 -11.08
N GLY A 174 -7.88 -4.38 -12.05
CA GLY A 174 -8.71 -3.20 -11.81
C GLY A 174 -7.94 -1.90 -11.62
N PHE A 175 -6.61 -1.94 -11.68
CA PHE A 175 -5.80 -0.71 -11.66
C PHE A 175 -6.08 0.11 -12.93
N PRO A 176 -6.38 1.42 -12.81
CA PRO A 176 -6.73 2.24 -13.96
C PRO A 176 -5.59 2.39 -14.97
N GLU A 177 -5.92 2.42 -16.26
CA GLU A 177 -4.96 2.68 -17.35
C GLU A 177 -4.30 4.08 -17.24
N LYS A 178 -5.01 5.02 -16.62
CA LYS A 178 -4.61 6.42 -16.49
C LYS A 178 -4.86 6.87 -15.06
N TRP A 179 -4.04 6.39 -14.14
CA TRP A 179 -4.02 6.93 -12.79
C TRP A 179 -2.90 7.97 -12.69
N VAL A 180 -3.22 9.10 -12.09
CA VAL A 180 -2.28 10.16 -11.74
C VAL A 180 -2.29 10.26 -10.24
N THR A 181 -1.11 10.25 -9.61
CA THR A 181 -1.05 10.37 -8.15
C THR A 181 -1.59 11.74 -7.72
N PRO A 182 -2.26 11.86 -6.58
CA PRO A 182 -2.31 13.14 -5.87
C PRO A 182 -0.90 13.70 -5.65
N LYS A 183 -0.78 14.90 -5.11
CA LYS A 183 0.55 15.51 -4.84
C LYS A 183 1.46 14.56 -4.06
N ASP A 184 2.40 13.94 -4.76
CA ASP A 184 3.31 12.92 -4.22
C ASP A 184 4.74 13.16 -4.71
N GLU A 185 5.67 12.29 -4.39
CA GLU A 185 7.08 12.40 -4.76
C GLU A 185 7.48 11.22 -5.65
N LEU A 186 8.11 11.50 -6.78
CA LEU A 186 8.74 10.46 -7.60
C LEU A 186 10.09 10.07 -7.00
N TYR A 187 10.19 8.90 -6.41
CA TYR A 187 11.46 8.36 -5.96
C TYR A 187 12.31 7.89 -7.14
N VAL A 188 13.52 8.40 -7.20
CA VAL A 188 14.50 8.02 -8.21
C VAL A 188 15.08 6.65 -7.85
N ILE A 189 14.73 5.64 -8.62
CA ILE A 189 15.26 4.30 -8.45
C ILE A 189 16.63 4.23 -9.10
N ASP A 190 17.67 4.08 -8.28
CA ASP A 190 19.06 3.95 -8.73
C ASP A 190 19.37 2.51 -9.15
N LYS A 191 18.73 1.51 -8.50
CA LYS A 191 18.92 0.08 -8.78
C LYS A 191 17.64 -0.70 -8.50
N LEU A 192 17.32 -1.61 -9.42
CA LEU A 192 16.41 -2.74 -9.18
C LEU A 192 17.28 -3.97 -8.83
N TRP A 193 16.95 -4.66 -7.75
CA TRP A 193 17.65 -5.89 -7.39
C TRP A 193 17.15 -7.07 -8.24
N PRO A 194 17.93 -8.14 -8.43
CA PRO A 194 17.62 -9.19 -9.42
C PRO A 194 16.26 -9.87 -9.29
N ASN A 195 15.73 -9.99 -8.06
CA ASN A 195 14.45 -10.65 -7.80
C ASN A 195 13.26 -9.69 -7.89
N SER A 196 13.52 -8.41 -8.13
CA SER A 196 12.50 -7.37 -8.24
C SER A 196 11.87 -7.36 -9.62
N LYS A 197 10.54 -7.28 -9.67
CA LYS A 197 9.77 -7.18 -10.92
C LYS A 197 8.86 -5.95 -10.86
N PRO A 198 9.07 -4.96 -11.73
CA PRO A 198 8.21 -3.79 -11.82
C PRO A 198 6.80 -4.17 -12.28
N LEU A 199 5.79 -3.56 -11.66
CA LEU A 199 4.39 -3.65 -12.08
C LEU A 199 3.92 -2.37 -12.77
N ALA A 200 4.46 -1.21 -12.38
CA ALA A 200 4.17 0.07 -13.01
C ALA A 200 5.39 1.01 -12.92
N TYR A 201 5.37 2.00 -13.81
CA TYR A 201 6.41 3.02 -13.92
C TYR A 201 5.81 4.42 -13.88
N SER A 202 6.63 5.39 -13.46
CA SER A 202 6.43 6.81 -13.78
C SER A 202 7.69 7.39 -14.41
N VAL A 203 7.51 8.48 -15.13
CA VAL A 203 8.59 9.13 -15.88
C VAL A 203 9.07 10.35 -15.12
N SER A 204 10.38 10.44 -14.91
CA SER A 204 11.02 11.61 -14.32
C SER A 204 10.86 12.81 -15.25
N GLU A 205 10.28 13.89 -14.77
CA GLU A 205 10.15 15.14 -15.52
C GLU A 205 11.53 15.77 -15.79
N ARG A 206 12.48 15.54 -14.88
CA ARG A 206 13.83 16.11 -14.99
C ARG A 206 14.73 15.41 -16.00
N THR A 207 14.55 14.09 -16.16
CA THR A 207 15.51 13.26 -16.91
C THR A 207 14.88 12.45 -18.03
N GLY A 208 13.55 12.37 -18.11
CA GLY A 208 12.82 11.50 -19.03
C GLY A 208 12.96 10.00 -18.72
N LYS A 209 13.68 9.62 -17.65
CA LYS A 209 13.87 8.21 -17.28
C LYS A 209 12.64 7.63 -16.60
N LYS A 210 12.35 6.37 -16.90
CA LYS A 210 11.31 5.60 -16.22
C LYS A 210 11.86 5.05 -14.89
N HIS A 211 11.08 5.21 -13.82
CA HIS A 211 11.36 4.62 -12.53
C HIS A 211 10.22 3.66 -12.14
N ALA A 212 10.56 2.49 -11.63
CA ALA A 212 9.59 1.56 -11.08
C ALA A 212 8.96 2.19 -9.83
N VAL A 213 7.64 2.37 -9.85
CA VAL A 213 6.89 2.99 -8.75
C VAL A 213 5.96 2.04 -8.03
N ILE A 214 5.67 0.89 -8.65
CA ILE A 214 4.99 -0.25 -8.07
C ILE A 214 5.77 -1.49 -8.50
N TRP A 215 6.14 -2.35 -7.55
CA TRP A 215 6.90 -3.57 -7.83
C TRP A 215 6.59 -4.68 -6.84
N ILE A 216 7.05 -5.87 -7.19
CA ILE A 216 7.16 -7.02 -6.28
C ILE A 216 8.62 -7.44 -6.17
N ASN A 217 8.98 -8.05 -5.06
CA ASN A 217 10.29 -8.65 -4.84
C ASN A 217 10.15 -10.00 -4.13
N THR A 218 11.16 -10.86 -4.30
CA THR A 218 11.33 -12.06 -3.49
C THR A 218 12.61 -11.91 -2.70
N PHE A 219 12.52 -11.97 -1.38
CA PHE A 219 13.66 -11.88 -0.47
C PHE A 219 13.72 -13.10 0.43
N GLY A 220 14.73 -13.95 0.22
CA GLY A 220 14.70 -15.30 0.80
C GLY A 220 13.43 -16.03 0.37
N SER A 221 12.58 -16.39 1.32
CA SER A 221 11.28 -17.00 1.07
C SER A 221 10.10 -16.02 1.13
N ALA A 222 10.35 -14.75 1.45
CA ALA A 222 9.29 -13.74 1.57
C ALA A 222 8.87 -13.16 0.23
N ARG A 223 7.57 -12.92 0.11
CA ARG A 223 6.97 -12.07 -0.92
C ARG A 223 6.90 -10.64 -0.40
N VAL A 224 7.43 -9.71 -1.16
CA VAL A 224 7.43 -8.28 -0.82
C VAL A 224 6.71 -7.51 -1.92
N PHE A 225 5.72 -6.73 -1.55
CA PHE A 225 5.08 -5.74 -2.41
C PHE A 225 5.56 -4.35 -2.05
N GLY A 226 5.87 -3.50 -3.02
CA GLY A 226 6.36 -2.14 -2.80
C GLY A 226 5.74 -1.08 -3.70
N THR A 227 5.59 0.13 -3.14
CA THR A 227 5.25 1.33 -3.89
C THR A 227 6.03 2.54 -3.40
N THR A 228 6.49 3.38 -4.34
CA THR A 228 7.19 4.63 -4.00
C THR A 228 6.23 5.74 -3.57
N TYR A 229 4.94 5.62 -3.84
CA TYR A 229 3.94 6.63 -3.49
C TYR A 229 3.42 6.46 -2.07
N GLY A 230 2.95 7.55 -1.46
CA GLY A 230 2.50 7.62 -0.07
C GLY A 230 3.07 8.82 0.69
N HIS A 231 3.45 9.90 -0.02
CA HIS A 231 3.97 11.10 0.64
C HIS A 231 2.88 11.89 1.34
N SER A 232 1.80 12.19 0.65
CA SER A 232 0.76 13.09 1.14
C SER A 232 -0.46 12.38 1.72
N ASP A 233 -1.16 13.06 2.59
CA ASP A 233 -2.44 12.57 3.15
C ASP A 233 -3.48 12.34 2.04
N GLU A 234 -3.42 13.12 0.95
CA GLU A 234 -4.29 12.98 -0.22
C GLU A 234 -4.09 11.63 -0.91
N THR A 235 -2.87 11.12 -0.96
CA THR A 235 -2.57 9.80 -1.53
C THR A 235 -3.24 8.69 -0.73
N PHE A 236 -3.26 8.79 0.60
CA PHE A 236 -3.95 7.82 1.47
C PHE A 236 -5.48 7.97 1.47
N LYS A 237 -6.03 9.05 0.92
CA LYS A 237 -7.48 9.21 0.66
C LYS A 237 -7.89 8.68 -0.71
N ASP A 238 -6.94 8.46 -1.62
CA ASP A 238 -7.23 8.01 -2.97
C ASP A 238 -7.66 6.53 -2.97
N PRO A 239 -8.88 6.21 -3.46
CA PRO A 239 -9.39 4.84 -3.45
C PRO A 239 -8.58 3.88 -4.32
N VAL A 240 -7.90 4.38 -5.38
CA VAL A 240 -7.02 3.57 -6.23
C VAL A 240 -5.78 3.15 -5.46
N PHE A 241 -5.20 4.08 -4.69
CA PHE A 241 -4.03 3.79 -3.86
C PHE A 241 -4.36 2.78 -2.76
N ILE A 242 -5.49 2.96 -2.07
CA ILE A 242 -5.93 2.02 -1.02
C ILE A 242 -6.24 0.63 -1.61
N ASP A 243 -6.89 0.56 -2.79
CA ASP A 243 -7.13 -0.72 -3.47
C ASP A 243 -5.81 -1.42 -3.85
N LEU A 244 -4.84 -0.67 -4.35
CA LEU A 244 -3.51 -1.16 -4.66
C LEU A 244 -2.81 -1.73 -3.42
N LEU A 245 -2.84 -1.02 -2.28
CA LEU A 245 -2.25 -1.50 -1.03
C LEU A 245 -2.95 -2.75 -0.50
N ALA A 246 -4.29 -2.80 -0.56
CA ALA A 246 -5.09 -3.94 -0.15
C ALA A 246 -4.74 -5.20 -0.99
N ARG A 247 -4.61 -5.04 -2.32
CA ARG A 247 -4.18 -6.12 -3.22
C ARG A 247 -2.73 -6.54 -2.97
N GLY A 248 -1.86 -5.57 -2.75
CA GLY A 248 -0.46 -5.81 -2.43
C GLY A 248 -0.28 -6.62 -1.14
N LEU A 249 -1.01 -6.25 -0.09
CA LEU A 249 -1.02 -6.96 1.18
C LEU A 249 -1.55 -8.40 1.03
N THR A 250 -2.69 -8.54 0.36
CA THR A 250 -3.32 -9.84 0.14
C THR A 250 -2.43 -10.75 -0.71
N TRP A 251 -1.77 -10.20 -1.73
CA TRP A 251 -0.81 -10.91 -2.55
C TRP A 251 0.44 -11.32 -1.74
N ALA A 252 1.00 -10.44 -0.95
CA ALA A 252 2.16 -10.75 -0.10
C ALA A 252 1.83 -11.90 0.85
N ALA A 253 0.67 -11.87 1.49
CA ALA A 253 0.15 -12.94 2.36
C ALA A 253 -0.26 -14.23 1.61
N SER A 254 -0.07 -14.33 0.28
CA SER A 254 -0.45 -15.50 -0.55
C SER A 254 -1.96 -15.80 -0.54
N LYS A 255 -2.79 -14.77 -0.50
CA LYS A 255 -4.26 -14.85 -0.42
C LYS A 255 -4.96 -14.18 -1.63
N LEU A 256 -4.21 -13.76 -2.66
CA LEU A 256 -4.74 -13.14 -3.87
C LEU A 256 -4.52 -14.04 -5.08
#